data_d4c3aa4bed65038d2c6616bf19842580
#
_entry.id   d4c3aa4bed65038d2c6616bf19842580
#
_cell.length_a   1.000
_cell.length_b   1.000
_cell.length_c   1.000
_cell.angle_alpha   90.00
_cell.angle_beta   90.00
_cell.angle_gamma   90.00
#
_symmetry.space_group_name_H-M   'P 1'
#
loop_
_entity.id
_entity.type
_entity.pdbx_description
1 polymer ?
#
loop_
_entity_poly.entity_id
_entity_poly.type
_entity_poly.pdbx_seq_one_letter_code
_entity_poly.pdbx_strand_id
1 'polypeptide(L)'
;MSVTSGRSKSLALVLLAATQFVVVLDAAIVNVALPSIGKALDFSRDDLSWVVNAYTLVFGGFLLLGGRLADLFGRRRMFMGGLVLFSLASLLGGLAQSSTWLIAARAAQGLGAAIVSPAALSLVMTTFAEGAERNRALGVWGAVAGSGGAAGVLLGGVLTQYLGWEWVLFVNVPIGLAAAALAPRLLIESREQDATRAFDLAGAFTVTGGLALLVYALVDANRVGWGSTETIVRLAIAAVLLGSFVVIETRAKRPLVPFSIFRLRTLRGANAVGLLIGMALFSMFFFISLYLQEVLGYSALKAGLAYLPLALTIIVSAGAASALVTRIGFKPTLIAGMVLIAVALVWFAQVSAGGTYLGDVLGPSLVVAVGLGFAFVPVTIAATTGVPAEESGLASGLINTAQQVGGALGLAILATVASGRTDKVISSGQHNPAVALTEGFQSAFLVGAGFAAVGAILAAVLISSRDSREHALAAQRGDEAAEAPSMAA
;
A
#
# COMPACT_ATOMS: atom_id res chain seq x y z
N MET A 1 -8.89 29.82 17.65
CA MET A 1 -8.24 28.53 17.34
C MET A 1 -8.39 27.66 18.58
N SER A 2 -9.31 26.68 18.56
CA SER A 2 -9.46 25.76 19.70
C SER A 2 -8.29 24.79 19.69
N VAL A 3 -7.44 24.87 20.72
CA VAL A 3 -6.41 23.87 21.00
C VAL A 3 -7.15 22.53 21.18
N THR A 4 -7.09 21.66 20.19
CA THR A 4 -7.62 20.30 20.33
C THR A 4 -6.84 19.61 21.45
N SER A 5 -7.53 19.20 22.51
CA SER A 5 -6.89 18.51 23.64
C SER A 5 -6.16 17.27 23.13
N GLY A 6 -5.08 16.84 23.80
CA GLY A 6 -4.31 15.64 23.41
C GLY A 6 -5.18 14.39 23.22
N ARG A 7 -6.28 14.28 23.97
CA ARG A 7 -7.28 13.21 23.83
C ARG A 7 -8.01 13.27 22.47
N SER A 8 -8.31 14.47 21.96
CA SER A 8 -8.95 14.64 20.63
C SER A 8 -8.01 14.22 19.50
N LYS A 9 -6.72 14.54 19.59
CA LYS A 9 -5.71 14.12 18.60
C LYS A 9 -5.51 12.60 18.60
N SER A 10 -5.47 11.96 19.76
CA SER A 10 -5.37 10.48 19.84
C SER A 10 -6.58 9.80 19.19
N LEU A 11 -7.79 10.30 19.40
CA LEU A 11 -8.99 9.77 18.77
C LEU A 11 -8.98 10.00 17.24
N ALA A 12 -8.48 11.15 16.78
CA ALA A 12 -8.29 11.40 15.35
C ALA A 12 -7.29 10.40 14.73
N LEU A 13 -6.19 10.11 15.42
CA LEU A 13 -5.23 9.08 14.95
C LEU A 13 -5.86 7.71 14.87
N VAL A 14 -6.60 7.29 15.89
CA VAL A 14 -7.31 6.00 15.89
C VAL A 14 -8.30 5.92 14.72
N LEU A 15 -9.06 6.98 14.47
CA LEU A 15 -9.99 7.04 13.34
C LEU A 15 -9.27 6.86 11.99
N LEU A 16 -8.21 7.64 11.75
CA LEU A 16 -7.45 7.62 10.50
C LEU A 16 -6.73 6.28 10.32
N ALA A 17 -6.11 5.76 11.38
CA ALA A 17 -5.43 4.47 11.37
C ALA A 17 -6.40 3.30 11.14
N ALA A 18 -7.57 3.30 11.81
CA ALA A 18 -8.61 2.28 11.60
C ALA A 18 -9.13 2.30 10.16
N THR A 19 -9.30 3.48 9.58
CA THR A 19 -9.72 3.62 8.19
C THR A 19 -8.68 3.05 7.22
N GLN A 20 -7.40 3.41 7.41
CA GLN A 20 -6.32 2.87 6.57
C GLN A 20 -6.20 1.36 6.75
N PHE A 21 -6.36 0.86 7.98
CA PHE A 21 -6.37 -0.57 8.26
C PHE A 21 -7.45 -1.30 7.45
N VAL A 22 -8.67 -0.77 7.41
CA VAL A 22 -9.78 -1.37 6.63
C VAL A 22 -9.48 -1.36 5.15
N VAL A 23 -8.90 -0.29 4.59
CA VAL A 23 -8.52 -0.22 3.17
C VAL A 23 -7.47 -1.29 2.82
N VAL A 24 -6.44 -1.45 3.66
CA VAL A 24 -5.39 -2.46 3.44
C VAL A 24 -5.90 -3.88 3.68
N LEU A 25 -6.69 -4.05 4.73
CA LEU A 25 -7.33 -5.31 5.07
C LEU A 25 -8.24 -5.78 3.94
N ASP A 26 -9.06 -4.90 3.36
CA ASP A 26 -9.98 -5.24 2.27
C ASP A 26 -9.26 -5.74 1.02
N ALA A 27 -8.10 -5.20 0.71
CA ALA A 27 -7.28 -5.67 -0.39
C ALA A 27 -6.80 -7.13 -0.21
N ALA A 28 -6.59 -7.55 1.04
CA ALA A 28 -6.08 -8.89 1.36
C ALA A 28 -7.18 -9.90 1.71
N ILE A 29 -8.23 -9.47 2.41
CA ILE A 29 -9.27 -10.35 2.97
C ILE A 29 -10.03 -11.13 1.90
N VAL A 30 -10.27 -10.51 0.75
CA VAL A 30 -11.02 -11.08 -0.37
C VAL A 30 -10.27 -12.25 -1.01
N ASN A 31 -8.93 -12.23 -1.02
CA ASN A 31 -8.14 -13.32 -1.63
C ASN A 31 -8.42 -14.68 -1.00
N VAL A 32 -8.67 -14.72 0.31
CA VAL A 32 -9.00 -15.97 1.03
C VAL A 32 -10.40 -16.47 0.68
N ALA A 33 -11.33 -15.56 0.39
CA ALA A 33 -12.70 -15.87 0.05
C ALA A 33 -12.91 -16.28 -1.41
N LEU A 34 -11.92 -16.05 -2.30
CA LEU A 34 -12.05 -16.30 -3.74
C LEU A 34 -12.60 -17.69 -4.11
N PRO A 35 -12.14 -18.81 -3.51
CA PRO A 35 -12.69 -20.12 -3.85
C PRO A 35 -14.18 -20.26 -3.49
N SER A 36 -14.60 -19.65 -2.38
CA SER A 36 -16.01 -19.64 -1.94
C SER A 36 -16.86 -18.74 -2.82
N ILE A 37 -16.37 -17.56 -3.18
CA ILE A 37 -17.01 -16.63 -4.14
C ILE A 37 -17.20 -17.30 -5.49
N GLY A 38 -16.14 -17.97 -6.00
CA GLY A 38 -16.17 -18.65 -7.28
C GLY A 38 -17.26 -19.69 -7.37
N LYS A 39 -17.45 -20.48 -6.31
CA LYS A 39 -18.52 -21.48 -6.21
C LYS A 39 -19.91 -20.87 -6.05
N ALA A 40 -20.04 -19.82 -5.25
CA ALA A 40 -21.33 -19.22 -4.93
C ALA A 40 -21.93 -18.43 -6.09
N LEU A 41 -21.10 -17.79 -6.93
CA LEU A 41 -21.53 -16.93 -8.02
C LEU A 41 -21.21 -17.49 -9.42
N ASP A 42 -20.88 -18.78 -9.52
CA ASP A 42 -20.55 -19.49 -10.77
C ASP A 42 -19.50 -18.76 -11.64
N PHE A 43 -18.44 -18.26 -11.00
CA PHE A 43 -17.35 -17.61 -11.73
C PHE A 43 -16.60 -18.61 -12.61
N SER A 44 -16.28 -18.19 -13.85
CA SER A 44 -15.23 -18.86 -14.61
C SER A 44 -13.88 -18.69 -13.92
N ARG A 45 -12.92 -19.59 -14.18
CA ARG A 45 -11.57 -19.48 -13.61
C ARG A 45 -10.87 -18.17 -13.98
N ASP A 46 -11.12 -17.69 -15.19
CA ASP A 46 -10.51 -16.47 -15.73
C ASP A 46 -11.13 -15.21 -15.12
N ASP A 47 -12.46 -15.22 -14.91
CA ASP A 47 -13.18 -14.05 -14.38
C ASP A 47 -13.01 -13.87 -12.87
N LEU A 48 -12.72 -14.95 -12.14
CA LEU A 48 -12.59 -14.89 -10.67
C LEU A 48 -11.48 -13.92 -10.24
N SER A 49 -10.41 -13.80 -11.00
CA SER A 49 -9.33 -12.85 -10.75
C SER A 49 -9.79 -11.38 -10.78
N TRP A 50 -10.89 -11.08 -11.51
CA TRP A 50 -11.44 -9.73 -11.60
C TRP A 50 -12.04 -9.23 -10.31
N VAL A 51 -12.42 -10.10 -9.38
CA VAL A 51 -12.87 -9.70 -8.04
C VAL A 51 -11.80 -8.90 -7.29
N VAL A 52 -10.53 -9.25 -7.47
CA VAL A 52 -9.38 -8.53 -6.90
C VAL A 52 -8.89 -7.42 -7.86
N ASN A 53 -8.79 -7.74 -9.14
CA ASN A 53 -8.20 -6.86 -10.13
C ASN A 53 -9.02 -5.59 -10.36
N ALA A 54 -10.36 -5.65 -10.34
CA ALA A 54 -11.21 -4.49 -10.50
C ALA A 54 -11.00 -3.46 -9.37
N TYR A 55 -10.87 -3.92 -8.14
CA TYR A 55 -10.52 -3.06 -7.01
C TYR A 55 -9.13 -2.44 -7.18
N THR A 56 -8.11 -3.27 -7.40
CA THR A 56 -6.71 -2.83 -7.48
C THR A 56 -6.48 -1.86 -8.65
N LEU A 57 -7.11 -2.14 -9.79
CA LEU A 57 -7.05 -1.31 -10.99
C LEU A 57 -7.60 0.09 -10.74
N VAL A 58 -8.83 0.16 -10.22
CA VAL A 58 -9.48 1.45 -9.96
C VAL A 58 -8.80 2.16 -8.80
N PHE A 59 -8.44 1.44 -7.74
CA PHE A 59 -7.68 2.01 -6.63
C PHE A 59 -6.37 2.64 -7.11
N GLY A 60 -5.51 1.90 -7.81
CA GLY A 60 -4.22 2.39 -8.30
C GLY A 60 -4.35 3.53 -9.31
N GLY A 61 -5.30 3.42 -10.26
CA GLY A 61 -5.49 4.40 -11.32
C GLY A 61 -6.01 5.75 -10.83
N PHE A 62 -6.85 5.76 -9.77
CA PHE A 62 -7.49 6.98 -9.26
C PHE A 62 -6.79 7.62 -8.05
N LEU A 63 -5.70 7.03 -7.51
CA LEU A 63 -5.00 7.53 -6.32
C LEU A 63 -4.53 8.97 -6.44
N LEU A 64 -3.90 9.34 -7.56
CA LEU A 64 -3.43 10.71 -7.80
C LEU A 64 -4.59 11.70 -7.87
N LEU A 65 -5.65 11.32 -8.58
CA LEU A 65 -6.86 12.12 -8.66
C LEU A 65 -7.50 12.28 -7.28
N GLY A 66 -7.60 11.22 -6.50
CA GLY A 66 -8.12 11.24 -5.13
C GLY A 66 -7.35 12.19 -4.20
N GLY A 67 -6.02 12.17 -4.27
CA GLY A 67 -5.15 13.09 -3.53
C GLY A 67 -5.41 14.56 -3.91
N ARG A 68 -5.48 14.85 -5.20
CA ARG A 68 -5.75 16.21 -5.69
C ARG A 68 -7.17 16.70 -5.35
N LEU A 69 -8.17 15.83 -5.46
CA LEU A 69 -9.54 16.14 -5.05
C LEU A 69 -9.61 16.48 -3.55
N ALA A 70 -8.84 15.78 -2.71
CA ALA A 70 -8.76 16.05 -1.28
C ALA A 70 -8.20 17.45 -0.99
N ASP A 71 -7.17 17.90 -1.69
CA ASP A 71 -6.60 19.23 -1.53
C ASP A 71 -7.56 20.33 -2.01
N LEU A 72 -8.26 20.14 -3.14
CA LEU A 72 -9.13 21.14 -3.74
C LEU A 72 -10.50 21.25 -3.04
N PHE A 73 -11.14 20.14 -2.72
CA PHE A 73 -12.52 20.11 -2.21
C PHE A 73 -12.59 19.98 -0.69
N GLY A 74 -11.45 19.80 -0.03
CA GLY A 74 -11.36 19.64 1.42
C GLY A 74 -11.11 18.20 1.83
N ARG A 75 -10.06 18.00 2.62
CA ARG A 75 -9.55 16.68 2.99
C ARG A 75 -10.54 15.87 3.79
N ARG A 76 -11.19 16.49 4.78
CA ARG A 76 -12.22 15.83 5.60
C ARG A 76 -13.45 15.47 4.77
N ARG A 77 -13.91 16.36 3.89
CA ARG A 77 -15.09 16.10 3.02
C ARG A 77 -14.83 14.94 2.07
N MET A 78 -13.68 14.94 1.43
CA MET A 78 -13.30 13.86 0.52
C MET A 78 -13.09 12.54 1.25
N PHE A 79 -12.47 12.55 2.43
CA PHE A 79 -12.35 11.40 3.31
C PHE A 79 -13.73 10.80 3.67
N MET A 80 -14.68 11.62 4.09
CA MET A 80 -16.04 11.17 4.41
C MET A 80 -16.77 10.62 3.19
N GLY A 81 -16.72 11.35 2.07
CA GLY A 81 -17.39 10.93 0.82
C GLY A 81 -16.81 9.61 0.27
N GLY A 82 -15.48 9.47 0.32
CA GLY A 82 -14.79 8.25 -0.06
C GLY A 82 -15.15 7.06 0.84
N LEU A 83 -15.25 7.27 2.17
CA LEU A 83 -15.68 6.25 3.13
C LEU A 83 -17.12 5.79 2.90
N VAL A 84 -18.02 6.72 2.64
CA VAL A 84 -19.43 6.39 2.33
C VAL A 84 -19.49 5.58 1.04
N LEU A 85 -18.79 6.01 -0.02
CA LEU A 85 -18.70 5.27 -1.28
C LEU A 85 -18.12 3.87 -1.07
N PHE A 86 -16.99 3.76 -0.34
CA PHE A 86 -16.34 2.49 -0.03
C PHE A 86 -17.27 1.54 0.74
N SER A 87 -17.96 2.06 1.77
CA SER A 87 -18.87 1.25 2.60
C SER A 87 -20.13 0.81 1.84
N LEU A 88 -20.73 1.69 1.03
CA LEU A 88 -21.89 1.34 0.21
C LEU A 88 -21.52 0.33 -0.87
N ALA A 89 -20.38 0.53 -1.53
CA ALA A 89 -19.86 -0.42 -2.51
C ALA A 89 -19.57 -1.79 -1.87
N SER A 90 -19.02 -1.81 -0.66
CA SER A 90 -18.76 -3.02 0.12
C SER A 90 -20.07 -3.73 0.50
N LEU A 91 -21.09 -2.97 0.93
CA LEU A 91 -22.43 -3.51 1.21
C LEU A 91 -23.04 -4.14 -0.06
N LEU A 92 -23.03 -3.42 -1.18
CA LEU A 92 -23.52 -3.93 -2.46
C LEU A 92 -22.75 -5.16 -2.92
N GLY A 93 -21.44 -5.20 -2.69
CA GLY A 93 -20.60 -6.36 -3.01
C GLY A 93 -20.97 -7.60 -2.19
N GLY A 94 -21.24 -7.44 -0.88
CA GLY A 94 -21.70 -8.53 -0.01
C GLY A 94 -23.12 -9.02 -0.34
N LEU A 95 -23.93 -8.19 -1.02
CA LEU A 95 -25.28 -8.55 -1.51
C LEU A 95 -25.29 -9.04 -2.96
N ALA A 96 -24.11 -9.20 -3.59
CA ALA A 96 -24.01 -9.56 -4.99
C ALA A 96 -24.60 -10.95 -5.28
N GLN A 97 -25.41 -11.03 -6.34
CA GLN A 97 -26.04 -12.27 -6.82
C GLN A 97 -25.50 -12.71 -8.18
N SER A 98 -24.51 -11.99 -8.72
CA SER A 98 -23.84 -12.33 -9.97
C SER A 98 -22.39 -11.86 -9.97
N SER A 99 -21.57 -12.49 -10.81
CA SER A 99 -20.17 -12.15 -11.01
C SER A 99 -19.98 -10.69 -11.42
N THR A 100 -20.76 -10.23 -12.42
CA THR A 100 -20.69 -8.84 -12.93
C THR A 100 -21.05 -7.82 -11.85
N TRP A 101 -22.06 -8.11 -11.03
CA TRP A 101 -22.42 -7.23 -9.91
C TRP A 101 -21.25 -7.11 -8.91
N LEU A 102 -20.67 -8.25 -8.49
CA LEU A 102 -19.56 -8.22 -7.55
C LEU A 102 -18.34 -7.45 -8.11
N ILE A 103 -17.98 -7.69 -9.39
CA ILE A 103 -16.87 -6.97 -10.05
C ILE A 103 -17.14 -5.45 -10.08
N ALA A 104 -18.36 -5.03 -10.44
CA ALA A 104 -18.74 -3.61 -10.45
C ALA A 104 -18.68 -2.98 -9.05
N ALA A 105 -19.17 -3.70 -8.03
CA ALA A 105 -19.06 -3.27 -6.63
C ALA A 105 -17.59 -3.13 -6.19
N ARG A 106 -16.73 -4.06 -6.56
CA ARG A 106 -15.29 -4.01 -6.28
C ARG A 106 -14.61 -2.80 -6.96
N ALA A 107 -14.98 -2.49 -8.21
CA ALA A 107 -14.48 -1.30 -8.89
C ALA A 107 -14.91 -0.01 -8.16
N ALA A 108 -16.17 0.10 -7.76
CA ALA A 108 -16.68 1.24 -6.99
C ALA A 108 -16.03 1.36 -5.61
N GLN A 109 -15.76 0.22 -4.95
CA GLN A 109 -15.04 0.16 -3.68
C GLN A 109 -13.59 0.63 -3.84
N GLY A 110 -12.91 0.23 -4.92
CA GLY A 110 -11.57 0.70 -5.27
C GLY A 110 -11.52 2.22 -5.48
N LEU A 111 -12.54 2.82 -6.09
CA LEU A 111 -12.66 4.28 -6.22
C LEU A 111 -12.82 4.97 -4.86
N GLY A 112 -13.64 4.42 -3.98
CA GLY A 112 -13.77 4.91 -2.60
C GLY A 112 -12.44 4.89 -1.86
N ALA A 113 -11.71 3.78 -1.94
CA ALA A 113 -10.39 3.60 -1.35
C ALA A 113 -9.36 4.60 -1.92
N ALA A 114 -9.38 4.84 -3.24
CA ALA A 114 -8.49 5.79 -3.92
C ALA A 114 -8.67 7.25 -3.44
N ILE A 115 -9.85 7.59 -2.99
CA ILE A 115 -10.14 8.90 -2.39
C ILE A 115 -9.75 8.91 -0.91
N VAL A 116 -10.07 7.85 -0.18
CA VAL A 116 -9.86 7.76 1.28
C VAL A 116 -8.38 7.75 1.65
N SER A 117 -7.58 6.90 1.01
CA SER A 117 -6.18 6.65 1.43
C SER A 117 -5.31 7.91 1.39
N PRO A 118 -5.22 8.69 0.29
CA PRO A 118 -4.44 9.91 0.27
C PRO A 118 -5.05 11.02 1.15
N ALA A 119 -6.38 11.12 1.24
CA ALA A 119 -7.04 12.07 2.12
C ALA A 119 -6.74 11.79 3.59
N ALA A 120 -6.75 10.52 4.01
CA ALA A 120 -6.43 10.10 5.36
C ALA A 120 -4.97 10.42 5.73
N LEU A 121 -4.01 10.10 4.85
CA LEU A 121 -2.61 10.42 5.09
C LEU A 121 -2.39 11.94 5.14
N SER A 122 -3.03 12.70 4.24
CA SER A 122 -2.97 14.17 4.26
C SER A 122 -3.57 14.76 5.56
N LEU A 123 -4.64 14.16 6.09
CA LEU A 123 -5.22 14.54 7.40
C LEU A 123 -4.25 14.23 8.56
N VAL A 124 -3.51 13.13 8.51
CA VAL A 124 -2.42 12.87 9.47
C VAL A 124 -1.39 13.99 9.41
N MET A 125 -0.92 14.34 8.20
CA MET A 125 0.10 15.39 8.02
C MET A 125 -0.34 16.77 8.54
N THR A 126 -1.63 17.10 8.45
CA THR A 126 -2.16 18.42 8.85
C THR A 126 -2.65 18.46 10.29
N THR A 127 -2.97 17.32 10.91
CA THR A 127 -3.46 17.23 12.29
C THR A 127 -2.33 17.22 13.31
N PHE A 128 -1.21 16.57 12.97
CA PHE A 128 -0.07 16.38 13.88
C PHE A 128 1.07 17.33 13.53
N ALA A 129 1.61 18.01 14.58
CA ALA A 129 2.73 18.94 14.43
C ALA A 129 3.99 18.21 13.90
N GLU A 130 4.81 18.94 13.15
CA GLU A 130 6.10 18.41 12.69
C GLU A 130 7.00 18.03 13.87
N GLY A 131 7.78 16.99 13.66
CA GLY A 131 8.64 16.41 14.67
C GLY A 131 8.12 15.12 15.24
N ALA A 132 8.36 14.85 16.52
CA ALA A 132 8.07 13.56 17.15
C ALA A 132 6.58 13.20 17.17
N GLU A 133 5.68 14.19 17.30
CA GLU A 133 4.24 13.94 17.28
C GLU A 133 3.80 13.35 15.94
N ARG A 134 4.21 13.96 14.82
CA ARG A 134 3.94 13.46 13.46
C ARG A 134 4.63 12.14 13.19
N ASN A 135 5.90 11.99 13.63
CA ASN A 135 6.64 10.73 13.49
C ASN A 135 5.91 9.57 14.20
N ARG A 136 5.38 9.80 15.40
CA ARG A 136 4.57 8.80 16.12
C ARG A 136 3.29 8.46 15.37
N ALA A 137 2.58 9.45 14.82
CA ALA A 137 1.38 9.22 14.03
C ALA A 137 1.68 8.43 12.74
N LEU A 138 2.78 8.77 12.06
CA LEU A 138 3.24 8.02 10.87
C LEU A 138 3.81 6.64 11.22
N GLY A 139 4.32 6.46 12.44
CA GLY A 139 4.67 5.13 12.97
C GLY A 139 3.45 4.23 13.09
N VAL A 140 2.34 4.72 13.65
CA VAL A 140 1.05 3.99 13.70
C VAL A 140 0.53 3.72 12.29
N TRP A 141 0.60 4.71 11.38
CA TRP A 141 0.23 4.56 9.98
C TRP A 141 1.01 3.45 9.27
N GLY A 142 2.36 3.44 9.43
CA GLY A 142 3.23 2.42 8.86
C GLY A 142 2.97 1.02 9.44
N ALA A 143 2.69 0.92 10.75
CA ALA A 143 2.33 -0.33 11.40
C ALA A 143 1.03 -0.92 10.82
N VAL A 144 0.03 -0.07 10.60
CA VAL A 144 -1.25 -0.45 10.00
C VAL A 144 -1.07 -0.87 8.54
N ALA A 145 -0.31 -0.10 7.75
CA ALA A 145 -0.04 -0.42 6.35
C ALA A 145 0.69 -1.77 6.21
N GLY A 146 1.65 -2.04 7.09
CA GLY A 146 2.41 -3.29 7.06
C GLY A 146 1.68 -4.51 7.59
N SER A 147 0.82 -4.36 8.63
CA SER A 147 0.13 -5.48 9.29
C SER A 147 -1.26 -5.78 8.73
N GLY A 148 -1.88 -4.83 8.03
CA GLY A 148 -3.25 -4.96 7.52
C GLY A 148 -3.43 -6.15 6.58
N GLY A 149 -2.42 -6.46 5.76
CA GLY A 149 -2.44 -7.62 4.87
C GLY A 149 -2.53 -8.95 5.62
N ALA A 150 -1.71 -9.14 6.64
CA ALA A 150 -1.72 -10.34 7.46
C ALA A 150 -3.03 -10.48 8.26
N ALA A 151 -3.52 -9.37 8.82
CA ALA A 151 -4.82 -9.34 9.49
C ALA A 151 -5.97 -9.67 8.52
N GLY A 152 -5.87 -9.21 7.26
CA GLY A 152 -6.84 -9.52 6.21
C GLY A 152 -6.93 -11.01 5.90
N VAL A 153 -5.78 -11.67 5.75
CA VAL A 153 -5.74 -13.13 5.51
C VAL A 153 -6.36 -13.89 6.68
N LEU A 154 -6.02 -13.52 7.93
CA LEU A 154 -6.56 -14.18 9.13
C LEU A 154 -8.08 -13.98 9.23
N LEU A 155 -8.54 -12.73 9.22
CA LEU A 155 -9.96 -12.40 9.33
C LEU A 155 -10.77 -12.98 8.16
N GLY A 156 -10.21 -12.95 6.95
CA GLY A 156 -10.81 -13.56 5.77
C GLY A 156 -11.06 -15.05 5.93
N GLY A 157 -10.07 -15.78 6.50
CA GLY A 157 -10.22 -17.20 6.80
C GLY A 157 -11.33 -17.46 7.82
N VAL A 158 -11.34 -16.72 8.94
CA VAL A 158 -12.37 -16.84 9.98
C VAL A 158 -13.75 -16.50 9.46
N LEU A 159 -13.91 -15.34 8.83
CA LEU A 159 -15.22 -14.87 8.34
C LEU A 159 -15.78 -15.80 7.28
N THR A 160 -14.97 -16.19 6.28
CA THR A 160 -15.40 -17.07 5.19
C THR A 160 -15.79 -18.46 5.73
N GLN A 161 -15.07 -18.98 6.72
CA GLN A 161 -15.32 -20.31 7.25
C GLN A 161 -16.57 -20.39 8.13
N TYR A 162 -16.85 -19.36 8.95
CA TYR A 162 -17.91 -19.42 9.96
C TYR A 162 -19.16 -18.62 9.62
N LEU A 163 -19.06 -17.59 8.81
CA LEU A 163 -20.17 -16.67 8.49
C LEU A 163 -20.53 -16.62 7.00
N GLY A 164 -19.63 -17.03 6.13
CA GLY A 164 -19.78 -16.94 4.68
C GLY A 164 -18.87 -15.86 4.06
N TRP A 165 -18.66 -15.97 2.74
CA TRP A 165 -17.76 -15.08 1.98
C TRP A 165 -18.25 -13.62 1.98
N GLU A 166 -19.54 -13.38 2.07
CA GLU A 166 -20.17 -12.06 2.06
C GLU A 166 -19.66 -11.18 3.21
N TRP A 167 -19.36 -11.81 4.34
CA TRP A 167 -18.90 -11.12 5.53
C TRP A 167 -17.51 -10.50 5.38
N VAL A 168 -16.70 -10.96 4.43
CA VAL A 168 -15.41 -10.28 4.14
C VAL A 168 -15.61 -8.87 3.58
N LEU A 169 -16.78 -8.61 3.00
CA LEU A 169 -17.21 -7.30 2.53
C LEU A 169 -18.03 -6.57 3.61
N PHE A 170 -19.00 -7.23 4.26
CA PHE A 170 -19.83 -6.60 5.27
C PHE A 170 -19.06 -6.04 6.46
N VAL A 171 -17.91 -6.60 6.83
CA VAL A 171 -17.09 -6.11 7.94
C VAL A 171 -16.61 -4.65 7.74
N ASN A 172 -16.47 -4.22 6.50
CA ASN A 172 -16.05 -2.86 6.15
C ASN A 172 -17.16 -1.81 6.42
N VAL A 173 -18.42 -2.24 6.33
CA VAL A 173 -19.57 -1.32 6.37
C VAL A 173 -19.70 -0.60 7.72
N PRO A 174 -19.79 -1.29 8.86
CA PRO A 174 -19.93 -0.62 10.15
C PRO A 174 -18.71 0.27 10.48
N ILE A 175 -17.50 -0.18 10.13
CA ILE A 175 -16.27 0.55 10.43
C ILE A 175 -16.20 1.83 9.58
N GLY A 176 -16.45 1.72 8.27
CA GLY A 176 -16.38 2.87 7.36
C GLY A 176 -17.46 3.90 7.63
N LEU A 177 -18.72 3.47 7.89
CA LEU A 177 -19.81 4.39 8.22
C LEU A 177 -19.60 5.06 9.58
N ALA A 178 -19.13 4.32 10.60
CA ALA A 178 -18.79 4.90 11.90
C ALA A 178 -17.65 5.93 11.77
N ALA A 179 -16.63 5.62 10.98
CA ALA A 179 -15.53 6.55 10.72
C ALA A 179 -16.02 7.82 9.99
N ALA A 180 -16.88 7.69 8.98
CA ALA A 180 -17.48 8.83 8.29
C ALA A 180 -18.33 9.70 9.23
N ALA A 181 -19.12 9.09 10.11
CA ALA A 181 -19.96 9.80 11.08
C ALA A 181 -19.16 10.50 12.18
N LEU A 182 -18.02 9.95 12.59
CA LEU A 182 -17.15 10.52 13.62
C LEU A 182 -16.21 11.61 13.07
N ALA A 183 -15.89 11.57 11.78
CA ALA A 183 -14.95 12.48 11.14
C ALA A 183 -15.26 13.98 11.38
N PRO A 184 -16.53 14.47 11.32
CA PRO A 184 -16.83 15.88 11.56
C PRO A 184 -16.49 16.36 12.98
N ARG A 185 -16.50 15.44 13.96
CA ARG A 185 -16.21 15.74 15.36
C ARG A 185 -14.73 15.69 15.71
N LEU A 186 -13.97 14.86 14.99
CA LEU A 186 -12.58 14.54 15.32
C LEU A 186 -11.57 15.22 14.39
N LEU A 187 -11.97 15.53 13.15
CA LEU A 187 -11.09 16.07 12.13
C LEU A 187 -11.46 17.51 11.78
N ILE A 188 -10.46 18.35 11.64
CA ILE A 188 -10.62 19.74 11.17
C ILE A 188 -10.59 19.75 9.65
N GLU A 189 -11.50 20.54 9.04
CA GLU A 189 -11.48 20.71 7.60
C GLU A 189 -10.27 21.55 7.18
N SER A 190 -9.56 21.08 6.18
CA SER A 190 -8.46 21.80 5.56
C SER A 190 -8.52 21.66 4.05
N ARG A 191 -8.25 22.76 3.35
CA ARG A 191 -8.19 22.80 1.87
C ARG A 191 -7.18 23.84 1.44
N GLU A 192 -6.78 23.78 0.20
CA GLU A 192 -5.99 24.85 -0.44
C GLU A 192 -6.82 26.15 -0.49
N GLN A 193 -6.33 27.23 0.14
CA GLN A 193 -7.12 28.47 0.31
C GLN A 193 -7.31 29.25 -1.00
N ASP A 194 -6.34 29.17 -1.91
CA ASP A 194 -6.35 29.86 -3.21
C ASP A 194 -6.83 29.01 -4.38
N ALA A 195 -7.40 27.84 -4.11
CA ALA A 195 -7.91 26.96 -5.13
C ALA A 195 -9.14 27.58 -5.82
N THR A 196 -8.91 28.33 -6.89
CA THR A 196 -9.98 28.55 -7.87
C THR A 196 -10.30 27.21 -8.49
N ARG A 197 -11.60 26.88 -8.56
CA ARG A 197 -12.15 25.57 -9.01
C ARG A 197 -11.84 25.19 -10.47
N ALA A 198 -10.80 25.74 -11.09
CA ALA A 198 -10.35 25.33 -12.42
C ALA A 198 -9.63 23.99 -12.30
N PHE A 199 -10.29 22.95 -12.73
CA PHE A 199 -9.83 21.57 -12.69
C PHE A 199 -9.28 21.18 -14.07
N ASP A 200 -8.06 20.64 -14.10
CA ASP A 200 -7.48 20.08 -15.32
C ASP A 200 -8.10 18.71 -15.64
N LEU A 201 -9.22 18.75 -16.38
CA LEU A 201 -9.93 17.53 -16.79
C LEU A 201 -9.07 16.70 -17.75
N ALA A 202 -8.26 17.33 -18.60
CA ALA A 202 -7.44 16.62 -19.59
C ALA A 202 -6.27 15.90 -18.90
N GLY A 203 -5.58 16.57 -17.96
CA GLY A 203 -4.56 15.95 -17.11
C GLY A 203 -5.15 14.82 -16.26
N ALA A 204 -6.30 15.04 -15.62
CA ALA A 204 -6.97 14.03 -14.81
C ALA A 204 -7.35 12.78 -15.63
N PHE A 205 -7.91 12.95 -16.83
CA PHE A 205 -8.28 11.84 -17.70
C PHE A 205 -7.04 11.07 -18.18
N THR A 206 -6.00 11.77 -18.62
CA THR A 206 -4.81 11.13 -19.17
C THR A 206 -3.98 10.41 -18.12
N VAL A 207 -3.81 10.96 -16.91
CA VAL A 207 -3.07 10.28 -15.83
C VAL A 207 -3.87 9.09 -15.29
N THR A 208 -5.16 9.28 -15.02
CA THR A 208 -6.02 8.21 -14.48
C THR A 208 -6.17 7.07 -15.48
N GLY A 209 -6.49 7.38 -16.74
CA GLY A 209 -6.60 6.39 -17.81
C GLY A 209 -5.26 5.70 -18.10
N GLY A 210 -4.17 6.46 -18.10
CA GLY A 210 -2.82 5.92 -18.30
C GLY A 210 -2.37 4.99 -17.19
N LEU A 211 -2.57 5.37 -15.92
CA LEU A 211 -2.24 4.52 -14.77
C LEU A 211 -3.15 3.28 -14.68
N ALA A 212 -4.45 3.46 -14.90
CA ALA A 212 -5.40 2.35 -14.91
C ALA A 212 -5.03 1.33 -16.01
N LEU A 213 -4.75 1.80 -17.22
CA LEU A 213 -4.36 0.92 -18.32
C LEU A 213 -2.99 0.28 -18.10
N LEU A 214 -2.04 1.00 -17.49
CA LEU A 214 -0.75 0.45 -17.09
C LEU A 214 -0.92 -0.70 -16.10
N VAL A 215 -1.64 -0.47 -15.00
CA VAL A 215 -1.89 -1.50 -13.97
C VAL A 215 -2.63 -2.68 -14.60
N TYR A 216 -3.64 -2.43 -15.44
CA TYR A 216 -4.37 -3.47 -16.15
C TYR A 216 -3.45 -4.33 -17.03
N ALA A 217 -2.61 -3.69 -17.85
CA ALA A 217 -1.67 -4.39 -18.71
C ALA A 217 -0.69 -5.25 -17.91
N LEU A 218 -0.18 -4.73 -16.77
CA LEU A 218 0.75 -5.47 -15.90
C LEU A 218 0.08 -6.68 -15.23
N VAL A 219 -1.13 -6.52 -14.72
CA VAL A 219 -1.87 -7.61 -14.06
C VAL A 219 -2.23 -8.70 -15.07
N ASP A 220 -2.70 -8.32 -16.27
CA ASP A 220 -3.16 -9.27 -17.29
C ASP A 220 -2.01 -9.89 -18.12
N ALA A 221 -0.80 -9.29 -18.09
CA ALA A 221 0.36 -9.79 -18.83
C ALA A 221 0.75 -11.23 -18.50
N ASN A 222 0.51 -11.68 -17.27
CA ASN A 222 0.76 -13.07 -16.88
C ASN A 222 -0.23 -14.06 -17.52
N ARG A 223 -1.47 -13.62 -17.81
CA ARG A 223 -2.52 -14.44 -18.45
C ARG A 223 -2.35 -14.50 -19.97
N VAL A 224 -2.19 -13.32 -20.60
CA VAL A 224 -2.12 -13.24 -22.08
C VAL A 224 -0.70 -13.33 -22.65
N GLY A 225 0.31 -13.24 -21.80
CA GLY A 225 1.74 -13.25 -22.15
C GLY A 225 2.34 -11.85 -22.34
N TRP A 226 3.56 -11.66 -21.85
CA TRP A 226 4.30 -10.39 -21.95
C TRP A 226 4.61 -9.99 -23.40
N GLY A 227 4.85 -10.95 -24.29
CA GLY A 227 5.12 -10.74 -25.72
C GLY A 227 3.86 -10.67 -26.59
N SER A 228 2.65 -10.77 -26.02
CA SER A 228 1.42 -10.71 -26.81
C SER A 228 1.19 -9.33 -27.38
N THR A 229 0.60 -9.26 -28.58
CA THR A 229 0.20 -8.01 -29.22
C THR A 229 -0.70 -7.19 -28.31
N GLU A 230 -1.57 -7.86 -27.56
CA GLU A 230 -2.53 -7.23 -26.64
C GLU A 230 -1.82 -6.52 -25.48
N THR A 231 -0.84 -7.16 -24.84
CA THR A 231 -0.04 -6.56 -23.76
C THR A 231 0.79 -5.39 -24.28
N ILE A 232 1.45 -5.56 -25.45
CA ILE A 232 2.28 -4.51 -26.05
C ILE A 232 1.44 -3.28 -26.42
N VAL A 233 0.27 -3.48 -27.05
CA VAL A 233 -0.64 -2.38 -27.44
C VAL A 233 -1.16 -1.65 -26.19
N ARG A 234 -1.58 -2.36 -25.14
CA ARG A 234 -2.03 -1.74 -23.88
C ARG A 234 -0.92 -0.93 -23.23
N LEU A 235 0.30 -1.45 -23.16
CA LEU A 235 1.46 -0.73 -22.62
C LEU A 235 1.80 0.50 -23.47
N ALA A 236 1.73 0.39 -24.80
CA ALA A 236 1.95 1.52 -25.71
C ALA A 236 0.90 2.61 -25.51
N ILE A 237 -0.39 2.27 -25.42
CA ILE A 237 -1.47 3.24 -25.16
C ILE A 237 -1.28 3.88 -23.78
N ALA A 238 -0.95 3.10 -22.73
CA ALA A 238 -0.66 3.63 -21.42
C ALA A 238 0.50 4.62 -21.45
N ALA A 239 1.59 4.30 -22.15
CA ALA A 239 2.74 5.18 -22.34
C ALA A 239 2.37 6.48 -23.10
N VAL A 240 1.52 6.41 -24.13
CA VAL A 240 1.00 7.57 -24.84
C VAL A 240 0.14 8.45 -23.93
N LEU A 241 -0.76 7.86 -23.15
CA LEU A 241 -1.60 8.61 -22.20
C LEU A 241 -0.76 9.30 -21.13
N LEU A 242 0.19 8.60 -20.52
CA LEU A 242 1.10 9.16 -19.51
C LEU A 242 2.05 10.20 -20.10
N GLY A 243 2.53 9.99 -21.33
CA GLY A 243 3.31 10.99 -22.07
C GLY A 243 2.49 12.24 -22.39
N SER A 244 1.24 12.06 -22.82
CA SER A 244 0.29 13.18 -23.06
C SER A 244 0.00 13.93 -21.76
N PHE A 245 -0.16 13.23 -20.63
CA PHE A 245 -0.28 13.85 -19.31
C PHE A 245 0.89 14.76 -19.01
N VAL A 246 2.14 14.31 -19.21
CA VAL A 246 3.33 15.14 -18.99
C VAL A 246 3.32 16.39 -19.86
N VAL A 247 2.94 16.27 -21.14
CA VAL A 247 2.85 17.41 -22.05
C VAL A 247 1.74 18.39 -21.65
N ILE A 248 0.59 17.89 -21.23
CA ILE A 248 -0.54 18.71 -20.77
C ILE A 248 -0.13 19.47 -19.50
N GLU A 249 0.41 18.77 -18.50
CA GLU A 249 0.83 19.36 -17.22
C GLU A 249 1.91 20.43 -17.37
N THR A 250 2.85 20.25 -18.28
CA THR A 250 3.90 21.27 -18.54
C THR A 250 3.35 22.54 -19.18
N ARG A 251 2.17 22.48 -19.81
CA ARG A 251 1.51 23.61 -20.51
C ARG A 251 0.30 24.16 -19.72
N ALA A 252 -0.21 23.40 -18.77
CA ALA A 252 -1.38 23.80 -17.99
C ALA A 252 -1.06 25.02 -17.11
N LYS A 253 -1.95 26.02 -17.12
CA LYS A 253 -1.86 27.18 -16.23
C LYS A 253 -2.02 26.76 -14.75
N ARG A 254 -2.71 25.67 -14.49
CA ARG A 254 -2.99 25.11 -13.18
C ARG A 254 -2.91 23.59 -13.26
N PRO A 255 -1.69 23.04 -13.19
CA PRO A 255 -1.47 21.62 -13.33
C PRO A 255 -2.11 20.84 -12.19
N LEU A 256 -2.56 19.62 -12.48
CA LEU A 256 -3.01 18.65 -11.48
C LEU A 256 -1.83 18.23 -10.58
N VAL A 257 -0.67 18.01 -11.21
CA VAL A 257 0.60 17.69 -10.56
C VAL A 257 1.64 18.74 -10.95
N PRO A 258 1.85 19.80 -10.15
CA PRO A 258 2.91 20.74 -10.43
C PRO A 258 4.27 20.03 -10.40
N PHE A 259 4.92 19.90 -11.56
CA PHE A 259 6.22 19.19 -11.64
C PHE A 259 7.33 19.84 -10.82
N SER A 260 7.11 21.06 -10.29
CA SER A 260 7.97 21.68 -9.29
C SER A 260 8.13 20.82 -8.03
N ILE A 261 7.12 20.01 -7.65
CA ILE A 261 7.21 19.11 -6.49
C ILE A 261 8.34 18.09 -6.64
N PHE A 262 8.66 17.69 -7.87
CA PHE A 262 9.78 16.79 -8.16
C PHE A 262 11.17 17.46 -8.11
N ARG A 263 11.25 18.79 -7.86
CA ARG A 263 12.52 19.44 -7.51
C ARG A 263 12.98 19.03 -6.11
N LEU A 264 12.04 18.62 -5.25
CA LEU A 264 12.36 18.05 -3.94
C LEU A 264 13.07 16.69 -4.14
N ARG A 265 14.39 16.69 -3.92
CA ARG A 265 15.22 15.50 -4.11
C ARG A 265 14.76 14.34 -3.24
N THR A 266 14.43 14.61 -1.99
CA THR A 266 13.98 13.61 -1.01
C THR A 266 12.64 12.99 -1.44
N LEU A 267 11.67 13.78 -1.95
CA LEU A 267 10.41 13.27 -2.46
C LEU A 267 10.61 12.33 -3.67
N ARG A 268 11.45 12.71 -4.63
CA ARG A 268 11.77 11.82 -5.76
C ARG A 268 12.38 10.50 -5.31
N GLY A 269 13.36 10.58 -4.40
CA GLY A 269 13.99 9.41 -3.83
C GLY A 269 13.00 8.52 -3.08
N ALA A 270 12.13 9.10 -2.27
CA ALA A 270 11.12 8.38 -1.51
C ALA A 270 10.12 7.66 -2.43
N ASN A 271 9.65 8.30 -3.51
CA ASN A 271 8.75 7.65 -4.48
C ASN A 271 9.43 6.50 -5.23
N ALA A 272 10.70 6.66 -5.64
CA ALA A 272 11.46 5.59 -6.28
C ALA A 272 11.67 4.38 -5.34
N VAL A 273 12.02 4.64 -4.06
CA VAL A 273 12.14 3.59 -3.04
C VAL A 273 10.78 2.98 -2.71
N GLY A 274 9.72 3.81 -2.62
CA GLY A 274 8.34 3.35 -2.39
C GLY A 274 7.84 2.38 -3.46
N LEU A 275 8.17 2.62 -4.73
CA LEU A 275 7.89 1.70 -5.83
C LEU A 275 8.58 0.33 -5.59
N LEU A 276 9.87 0.34 -5.22
CA LEU A 276 10.62 -0.89 -4.97
C LEU A 276 10.17 -1.62 -3.69
N ILE A 277 9.72 -0.89 -2.66
CA ILE A 277 9.04 -1.48 -1.49
C ILE A 277 7.78 -2.22 -1.96
N GLY A 278 6.95 -1.57 -2.80
CA GLY A 278 5.77 -2.20 -3.38
C GLY A 278 6.11 -3.48 -4.14
N MET A 279 7.10 -3.43 -5.02
CA MET A 279 7.56 -4.59 -5.81
C MET A 279 7.98 -5.78 -4.92
N ALA A 280 8.74 -5.52 -3.87
CA ALA A 280 9.21 -6.58 -2.97
C ALA A 280 8.10 -7.12 -2.07
N LEU A 281 7.28 -6.24 -1.49
CA LEU A 281 6.31 -6.56 -0.47
C LEU A 281 5.13 -7.39 -0.99
N PHE A 282 4.43 -6.91 -2.02
CA PHE A 282 3.23 -7.59 -2.52
C PHE A 282 3.56 -9.00 -3.01
N SER A 283 4.70 -9.14 -3.67
CA SER A 283 5.18 -10.43 -4.14
C SER A 283 5.57 -11.37 -3.00
N MET A 284 6.21 -10.84 -1.96
CA MET A 284 6.58 -11.61 -0.78
C MET A 284 5.35 -12.23 -0.11
N PHE A 285 4.32 -11.41 0.19
CA PHE A 285 3.09 -11.91 0.79
C PHE A 285 2.41 -12.97 -0.08
N PHE A 286 2.38 -12.75 -1.38
CA PHE A 286 1.79 -13.69 -2.34
C PHE A 286 2.52 -15.04 -2.33
N PHE A 287 3.85 -15.06 -2.49
CA PHE A 287 4.60 -16.31 -2.57
C PHE A 287 4.71 -17.04 -1.24
N ILE A 288 4.78 -16.34 -0.10
CA ILE A 288 4.72 -17.00 1.21
C ILE A 288 3.36 -17.67 1.39
N SER A 289 2.26 -17.01 0.99
CA SER A 289 0.92 -17.57 1.07
C SER A 289 0.79 -18.86 0.25
N LEU A 290 1.31 -18.85 -0.99
CA LEU A 290 1.34 -20.04 -1.85
C LEU A 290 2.22 -21.14 -1.28
N TYR A 291 3.41 -20.82 -0.77
CA TYR A 291 4.30 -21.78 -0.15
C TYR A 291 3.64 -22.48 1.05
N LEU A 292 3.00 -21.72 1.94
CA LEU A 292 2.28 -22.26 3.10
C LEU A 292 1.13 -23.20 2.67
N GLN A 293 0.37 -22.83 1.63
CA GLN A 293 -0.82 -23.58 1.23
C GLN A 293 -0.51 -24.72 0.25
N GLU A 294 0.29 -24.48 -0.78
CA GLU A 294 0.53 -25.44 -1.86
C GLU A 294 1.71 -26.37 -1.58
N VAL A 295 2.72 -25.92 -0.84
CA VAL A 295 3.90 -26.74 -0.50
C VAL A 295 3.76 -27.36 0.89
N LEU A 296 3.45 -26.58 1.92
CA LEU A 296 3.29 -27.08 3.30
C LEU A 296 1.90 -27.66 3.59
N GLY A 297 0.93 -27.53 2.67
CA GLY A 297 -0.43 -28.08 2.82
C GLY A 297 -1.27 -27.43 3.91
N TYR A 298 -0.99 -26.16 4.27
CA TYR A 298 -1.76 -25.46 5.29
C TYR A 298 -3.14 -25.06 4.77
N SER A 299 -4.17 -25.19 5.62
CA SER A 299 -5.45 -24.55 5.34
C SER A 299 -5.30 -23.02 5.31
N ALA A 300 -6.22 -22.31 4.67
CA ALA A 300 -6.21 -20.85 4.61
C ALA A 300 -6.17 -20.22 6.01
N LEU A 301 -6.91 -20.78 6.98
CA LEU A 301 -6.90 -20.34 8.37
C LEU A 301 -5.53 -20.55 9.04
N LYS A 302 -4.93 -21.73 8.85
CA LYS A 302 -3.59 -22.04 9.41
C LYS A 302 -2.51 -21.14 8.79
N ALA A 303 -2.59 -20.88 7.48
CA ALA A 303 -1.72 -19.93 6.80
C ALA A 303 -1.91 -18.51 7.33
N GLY A 304 -3.14 -18.07 7.57
CA GLY A 304 -3.45 -16.77 8.20
C GLY A 304 -2.86 -16.64 9.61
N LEU A 305 -2.98 -17.68 10.45
CA LEU A 305 -2.38 -17.72 11.77
C LEU A 305 -0.85 -17.64 11.73
N ALA A 306 -0.24 -18.24 10.71
CA ALA A 306 1.21 -18.16 10.48
C ALA A 306 1.73 -16.72 10.21
N TYR A 307 0.87 -15.81 9.76
CA TYR A 307 1.22 -14.39 9.58
C TYR A 307 1.15 -13.56 10.90
N LEU A 308 0.58 -14.06 11.98
CA LEU A 308 0.46 -13.30 13.24
C LEU A 308 1.80 -12.84 13.81
N PRO A 309 2.84 -13.69 13.92
CA PRO A 309 4.15 -13.23 14.40
C PRO A 309 4.75 -12.13 13.53
N LEU A 310 4.60 -12.23 12.22
CA LEU A 310 5.04 -11.20 11.26
C LEU A 310 4.29 -9.89 11.51
N ALA A 311 2.95 -9.92 11.61
CA ALA A 311 2.13 -8.72 11.83
C ALA A 311 2.47 -8.02 13.16
N LEU A 312 2.60 -8.77 14.26
CA LEU A 312 2.98 -8.22 15.55
C LEU A 312 4.37 -7.60 15.51
N THR A 313 5.31 -8.25 14.84
CA THR A 313 6.67 -7.72 14.67
C THR A 313 6.69 -6.43 13.87
N ILE A 314 5.87 -6.31 12.79
CA ILE A 314 5.73 -5.05 12.04
C ILE A 314 5.24 -3.92 12.95
N ILE A 315 4.24 -4.17 13.79
CA ILE A 315 3.69 -3.15 14.70
C ILE A 315 4.77 -2.65 15.67
N VAL A 316 5.51 -3.56 16.30
CA VAL A 316 6.59 -3.22 17.22
C VAL A 316 7.72 -2.48 16.51
N SER A 317 8.14 -2.97 15.34
CA SER A 317 9.23 -2.38 14.58
C SER A 317 8.88 -1.02 13.97
N ALA A 318 7.62 -0.78 13.59
CA ALA A 318 7.17 0.53 13.14
C ALA A 318 7.23 1.58 14.27
N GLY A 319 6.87 1.19 15.51
CA GLY A 319 7.07 2.02 16.69
C GLY A 319 8.53 2.35 16.95
N ALA A 320 9.39 1.33 16.89
CA ALA A 320 10.84 1.51 17.02
C ALA A 320 11.43 2.39 15.90
N ALA A 321 10.99 2.21 14.65
CA ALA A 321 11.39 3.02 13.52
C ALA A 321 11.01 4.49 13.70
N SER A 322 9.79 4.77 14.18
CA SER A 322 9.34 6.13 14.49
C SER A 322 10.27 6.82 15.51
N ALA A 323 10.59 6.13 16.60
CA ALA A 323 11.51 6.65 17.61
C ALA A 323 12.94 6.83 17.05
N LEU A 324 13.40 5.91 16.20
CA LEU A 324 14.70 5.97 15.60
C LEU A 324 14.82 7.12 14.59
N VAL A 325 13.79 7.36 13.79
CA VAL A 325 13.73 8.50 12.86
C VAL A 325 13.86 9.83 13.61
N THR A 326 13.21 9.96 14.75
CA THR A 326 13.34 11.15 15.61
C THR A 326 14.78 11.37 16.09
N ARG A 327 15.54 10.29 16.33
CA ARG A 327 16.92 10.37 16.85
C ARG A 327 17.99 10.54 15.77
N ILE A 328 17.94 9.72 14.71
CA ILE A 328 19.00 9.64 13.68
C ILE A 328 18.53 10.05 12.29
N GLY A 329 17.24 10.33 12.12
CA GLY A 329 16.63 10.72 10.85
C GLY A 329 16.09 9.55 10.04
N PHE A 330 15.33 9.87 9.00
CA PHE A 330 14.63 8.88 8.18
C PHE A 330 15.55 8.14 7.20
N LYS A 331 16.64 8.74 6.70
CA LYS A 331 17.50 8.11 5.69
C LYS A 331 18.22 6.85 6.20
N PRO A 332 18.97 6.88 7.32
CA PRO A 332 19.66 5.68 7.81
C PRO A 332 18.67 4.58 8.20
N THR A 333 17.53 4.93 8.80
CA THR A 333 16.49 3.99 9.18
C THR A 333 15.90 3.29 7.95
N LEU A 334 15.62 4.05 6.86
CA LEU A 334 15.11 3.49 5.60
C LEU A 334 16.13 2.55 4.94
N ILE A 335 17.40 2.92 4.89
CA ILE A 335 18.45 2.07 4.33
C ILE A 335 18.52 0.76 5.11
N ALA A 336 18.53 0.81 6.45
CA ALA A 336 18.53 -0.37 7.29
C ALA A 336 17.29 -1.25 7.02
N GLY A 337 16.11 -0.65 6.88
CA GLY A 337 14.87 -1.36 6.52
C GLY A 337 14.98 -2.11 5.20
N MET A 338 15.45 -1.43 4.15
CA MET A 338 15.62 -2.04 2.83
C MET A 338 16.66 -3.17 2.82
N VAL A 339 17.76 -3.02 3.55
CA VAL A 339 18.78 -4.07 3.72
C VAL A 339 18.19 -5.28 4.45
N LEU A 340 17.43 -5.08 5.52
CA LEU A 340 16.76 -6.17 6.24
C LEU A 340 15.76 -6.91 5.35
N ILE A 341 14.99 -6.19 4.52
CA ILE A 341 14.08 -6.81 3.54
C ILE A 341 14.88 -7.66 2.54
N ALA A 342 15.99 -7.14 2.00
CA ALA A 342 16.83 -7.88 1.07
C ALA A 342 17.40 -9.16 1.70
N VAL A 343 17.95 -9.06 2.92
CA VAL A 343 18.49 -10.22 3.68
C VAL A 343 17.41 -11.26 3.95
N ALA A 344 16.22 -10.83 4.37
CA ALA A 344 15.11 -11.74 4.63
C ALA A 344 14.63 -12.46 3.36
N LEU A 345 14.57 -11.77 2.22
CA LEU A 345 14.18 -12.38 0.94
C LEU A 345 15.25 -13.37 0.42
N VAL A 346 16.54 -13.08 0.64
CA VAL A 346 17.62 -14.07 0.39
C VAL A 346 17.47 -15.29 1.29
N TRP A 347 17.04 -15.10 2.55
CA TRP A 347 16.77 -16.21 3.46
C TRP A 347 15.54 -16.99 3.01
N PHE A 348 14.43 -16.31 2.63
CA PHE A 348 13.28 -16.99 2.01
C PHE A 348 13.62 -17.76 0.75
N ALA A 349 14.64 -17.38 0.00
CA ALA A 349 15.10 -18.14 -1.15
C ALA A 349 15.73 -19.49 -0.80
N GLN A 350 15.85 -19.83 0.48
CA GLN A 350 16.36 -21.11 0.97
C GLN A 350 15.26 -22.05 1.50
N VAL A 351 13.97 -21.69 1.35
CA VAL A 351 12.84 -22.57 1.71
C VAL A 351 12.93 -23.90 0.95
N SER A 352 12.44 -24.97 1.53
CA SER A 352 12.54 -26.30 0.95
C SER A 352 11.17 -26.99 0.80
N ALA A 353 11.05 -27.92 -0.17
CA ALA A 353 9.81 -28.66 -0.39
C ALA A 353 9.41 -29.55 0.81
N GLY A 354 10.39 -29.97 1.61
CA GLY A 354 10.19 -30.71 2.86
C GLY A 354 10.31 -29.85 4.11
N GLY A 355 10.21 -28.53 3.96
CA GLY A 355 10.41 -27.56 5.04
C GLY A 355 9.31 -27.53 6.08
N THR A 356 9.55 -26.73 7.10
CA THR A 356 8.57 -26.48 8.17
C THR A 356 8.38 -24.98 8.40
N TYR A 357 7.26 -24.61 8.99
CA TYR A 357 7.01 -23.22 9.33
C TYR A 357 8.11 -22.62 10.22
N LEU A 358 8.52 -23.36 11.27
CA LEU A 358 9.53 -22.88 12.22
C LEU A 358 10.93 -22.82 11.59
N GLY A 359 11.27 -23.79 10.72
CA GLY A 359 12.59 -23.85 10.10
C GLY A 359 12.78 -22.88 8.94
N ASP A 360 11.76 -22.77 8.07
CA ASP A 360 11.92 -22.09 6.77
C ASP A 360 11.20 -20.73 6.70
N VAL A 361 10.11 -20.54 7.48
CA VAL A 361 9.24 -19.36 7.30
C VAL A 361 9.35 -18.37 8.44
N LEU A 362 9.33 -18.82 9.69
CA LEU A 362 9.25 -17.92 10.84
C LEU A 362 10.46 -16.97 10.94
N GLY A 363 11.68 -17.50 10.83
CA GLY A 363 12.91 -16.71 10.94
C GLY A 363 12.95 -15.54 9.94
N PRO A 364 12.91 -15.82 8.63
CA PRO A 364 12.90 -14.76 7.62
C PRO A 364 11.66 -13.86 7.71
N SER A 365 10.49 -14.37 8.14
CA SER A 365 9.30 -13.54 8.39
C SER A 365 9.53 -12.49 9.47
N LEU A 366 10.22 -12.81 10.56
CA LEU A 366 10.54 -11.85 11.61
C LEU A 366 11.53 -10.78 11.13
N VAL A 367 12.55 -11.19 10.36
CA VAL A 367 13.54 -10.24 9.82
C VAL A 367 12.90 -9.29 8.81
N VAL A 368 12.07 -9.80 7.88
CA VAL A 368 11.38 -8.94 6.93
C VAL A 368 10.39 -8.01 7.61
N ALA A 369 9.74 -8.46 8.68
CA ALA A 369 8.80 -7.64 9.46
C ALA A 369 9.49 -6.44 10.12
N VAL A 370 10.69 -6.63 10.68
CA VAL A 370 11.52 -5.50 11.16
C VAL A 370 11.89 -4.58 10.00
N GLY A 371 12.32 -5.15 8.88
CA GLY A 371 12.64 -4.39 7.66
C GLY A 371 11.47 -3.55 7.16
N LEU A 372 10.25 -4.08 7.18
CA LEU A 372 9.04 -3.36 6.76
C LEU A 372 8.71 -2.17 7.67
N GLY A 373 8.76 -2.36 8.99
CA GLY A 373 8.58 -1.24 9.91
C GLY A 373 9.61 -0.12 9.67
N PHE A 374 10.87 -0.52 9.42
CA PHE A 374 11.99 0.39 9.16
C PHE A 374 12.01 0.94 7.72
N ALA A 375 11.13 0.47 6.83
CA ALA A 375 10.96 1.00 5.49
C ALA A 375 9.72 1.90 5.36
N PHE A 376 8.54 1.44 5.78
CA PHE A 376 7.27 2.15 5.59
C PHE A 376 7.20 3.48 6.32
N VAL A 377 7.62 3.53 7.59
CA VAL A 377 7.58 4.76 8.38
C VAL A 377 8.51 5.81 7.78
N PRO A 378 9.81 5.56 7.61
CA PRO A 378 10.71 6.60 7.10
C PRO A 378 10.48 6.96 5.64
N VAL A 379 10.00 6.04 4.77
CA VAL A 379 9.70 6.39 3.37
C VAL A 379 8.51 7.34 3.28
N THR A 380 7.49 7.15 4.13
CA THR A 380 6.33 8.06 4.21
C THR A 380 6.74 9.44 4.70
N ILE A 381 7.59 9.50 5.75
CA ILE A 381 8.15 10.77 6.25
C ILE A 381 8.96 11.46 5.15
N ALA A 382 9.86 10.72 4.48
CA ALA A 382 10.69 11.26 3.39
C ALA A 382 9.86 11.77 2.22
N ALA A 383 8.77 11.08 1.85
CA ALA A 383 7.88 11.48 0.75
C ALA A 383 7.12 12.79 1.03
N THR A 384 6.97 13.15 2.30
CA THR A 384 6.20 14.34 2.72
C THR A 384 7.08 15.44 3.29
N THR A 385 8.39 15.19 3.46
CA THR A 385 9.34 16.19 3.98
C THR A 385 9.57 17.32 2.98
N GLY A 386 9.41 18.56 3.45
CA GLY A 386 9.60 19.78 2.63
C GLY A 386 8.46 20.06 1.65
N VAL A 387 7.39 19.28 1.69
CA VAL A 387 6.19 19.53 0.89
C VAL A 387 5.31 20.56 1.60
N PRO A 388 4.83 21.61 0.89
CA PRO A 388 3.87 22.55 1.46
C PRO A 388 2.62 21.84 1.96
N ALA A 389 2.02 22.36 3.05
CA ALA A 389 0.82 21.76 3.64
C ALA A 389 -0.35 21.67 2.65
N GLU A 390 -0.42 22.60 1.69
CA GLU A 390 -1.43 22.67 0.62
C GLU A 390 -1.31 21.50 -0.37
N GLU A 391 -0.09 20.98 -0.60
CA GLU A 391 0.22 19.91 -1.54
C GLU A 391 0.36 18.53 -0.86
N SER A 392 0.02 18.42 0.44
CA SER A 392 0.20 17.18 1.20
C SER A 392 -0.66 16.01 0.67
N GLY A 393 -1.84 16.29 0.11
CA GLY A 393 -2.68 15.30 -0.54
C GLY A 393 -2.05 14.74 -1.82
N LEU A 394 -1.44 15.63 -2.62
CA LEU A 394 -0.69 15.22 -3.81
C LEU A 394 0.52 14.35 -3.46
N ALA A 395 1.35 14.76 -2.49
CA ALA A 395 2.50 13.97 -2.06
C ALA A 395 2.09 12.59 -1.52
N SER A 396 0.97 12.56 -0.77
CA SER A 396 0.37 11.31 -0.27
C SER A 396 -0.15 10.43 -1.42
N GLY A 397 -0.79 11.02 -2.42
CA GLY A 397 -1.22 10.34 -3.63
C GLY A 397 -0.05 9.74 -4.42
N LEU A 398 1.04 10.51 -4.58
CA LEU A 398 2.24 10.07 -5.30
C LEU A 398 2.89 8.86 -4.66
N ILE A 399 3.14 8.87 -3.34
CA ILE A 399 3.78 7.73 -2.66
C ILE A 399 2.89 6.47 -2.68
N ASN A 400 1.58 6.62 -2.46
CA ASN A 400 0.65 5.51 -2.57
C ASN A 400 0.60 4.94 -4.00
N THR A 401 0.55 5.81 -5.02
CA THR A 401 0.59 5.39 -6.43
C THR A 401 1.88 4.65 -6.76
N ALA A 402 3.03 5.16 -6.30
CA ALA A 402 4.32 4.50 -6.50
C ALA A 402 4.33 3.09 -5.89
N GLN A 403 3.82 2.92 -4.68
CA GLN A 403 3.71 1.62 -4.02
C GLN A 403 2.75 0.67 -4.73
N GLN A 404 1.59 1.14 -5.20
CA GLN A 404 0.60 0.31 -5.88
C GLN A 404 1.07 -0.13 -7.28
N VAL A 405 1.62 0.80 -8.07
CA VAL A 405 2.23 0.48 -9.36
C VAL A 405 3.42 -0.47 -9.17
N GLY A 406 4.25 -0.21 -8.14
CA GLY A 406 5.33 -1.11 -7.75
C GLY A 406 4.82 -2.51 -7.41
N GLY A 407 3.76 -2.62 -6.62
CA GLY A 407 3.15 -3.90 -6.26
C GLY A 407 2.65 -4.70 -7.47
N ALA A 408 1.94 -4.05 -8.38
CA ALA A 408 1.46 -4.66 -9.62
C ALA A 408 2.63 -5.12 -10.52
N LEU A 409 3.61 -4.25 -10.73
CA LEU A 409 4.79 -4.54 -11.54
C LEU A 409 5.64 -5.66 -10.92
N GLY A 410 5.89 -5.57 -9.61
CA GLY A 410 6.66 -6.58 -8.87
C GLY A 410 6.01 -7.95 -8.95
N LEU A 411 4.70 -8.04 -8.67
CA LEU A 411 3.98 -9.30 -8.73
C LEU A 411 4.00 -9.87 -10.16
N ALA A 412 3.79 -9.06 -11.19
CA ALA A 412 3.83 -9.49 -12.57
C ALA A 412 5.21 -10.06 -12.96
N ILE A 413 6.30 -9.36 -12.62
CA ILE A 413 7.67 -9.81 -12.91
C ILE A 413 7.99 -11.09 -12.13
N LEU A 414 7.71 -11.10 -10.83
CA LEU A 414 8.11 -12.23 -9.97
C LEU A 414 7.25 -13.48 -10.22
N ALA A 415 5.97 -13.33 -10.58
CA ALA A 415 5.14 -14.45 -11.02
C ALA A 415 5.67 -15.06 -12.33
N THR A 416 6.10 -14.23 -13.29
CA THR A 416 6.73 -14.72 -14.54
C THR A 416 8.04 -15.48 -14.25
N VAL A 417 8.88 -14.95 -13.35
CA VAL A 417 10.13 -15.62 -12.93
C VAL A 417 9.82 -16.94 -12.24
N ALA A 418 8.85 -16.95 -11.32
CA ALA A 418 8.46 -18.17 -10.60
C ALA A 418 7.92 -19.24 -11.54
N SER A 419 6.96 -18.91 -12.41
CA SER A 419 6.36 -19.87 -13.36
C SER A 419 7.40 -20.39 -14.35
N GLY A 420 8.22 -19.52 -14.95
CA GLY A 420 9.26 -19.93 -15.88
C GLY A 420 10.30 -20.86 -15.25
N ARG A 421 10.68 -20.66 -13.97
CA ARG A 421 11.55 -21.60 -13.25
C ARG A 421 10.84 -22.91 -12.95
N THR A 422 9.60 -22.86 -12.48
CA THR A 422 8.78 -24.06 -12.23
C THR A 422 8.65 -24.92 -13.46
N ASP A 423 8.29 -24.34 -14.62
CA ASP A 423 8.15 -25.05 -15.90
C ASP A 423 9.47 -25.67 -16.36
N LYS A 424 10.59 -24.96 -16.18
CA LYS A 424 11.91 -25.48 -16.49
C LYS A 424 12.29 -26.67 -15.62
N VAL A 425 11.94 -26.65 -14.34
CA VAL A 425 12.20 -27.76 -13.41
C VAL A 425 11.35 -28.98 -13.78
N ILE A 426 10.07 -28.79 -14.08
CA ILE A 426 9.18 -29.86 -14.54
C ILE A 426 9.68 -30.46 -15.85
N SER A 427 10.05 -29.63 -16.82
CA SER A 427 10.57 -30.10 -18.12
C SER A 427 11.93 -30.81 -18.03
N SER A 428 12.70 -30.58 -16.97
CA SER A 428 13.94 -31.29 -16.68
C SER A 428 13.76 -32.69 -16.05
N GLY A 429 12.50 -33.15 -15.89
CA GLY A 429 12.17 -34.48 -15.38
C GLY A 429 11.83 -34.53 -13.89
N GLN A 430 11.66 -33.39 -13.22
CA GLN A 430 11.16 -33.34 -11.83
C GLN A 430 9.65 -33.62 -11.81
N HIS A 431 9.26 -34.74 -11.18
CA HIS A 431 7.85 -35.16 -11.10
C HIS A 431 7.13 -34.70 -9.80
N ASN A 432 7.87 -34.17 -8.85
CA ASN A 432 7.26 -33.66 -7.61
C ASN A 432 6.87 -32.16 -7.76
N PRO A 433 5.55 -31.84 -7.82
CA PRO A 433 5.11 -30.47 -7.99
C PRO A 433 5.57 -29.53 -6.87
N ALA A 434 5.64 -30.02 -5.63
CA ALA A 434 6.08 -29.20 -4.48
C ALA A 434 7.54 -28.76 -4.63
N VAL A 435 8.41 -29.62 -5.19
CA VAL A 435 9.82 -29.27 -5.47
C VAL A 435 9.89 -28.23 -6.57
N ALA A 436 9.15 -28.41 -7.67
CA ALA A 436 9.16 -27.49 -8.80
C ALA A 436 8.62 -26.10 -8.40
N LEU A 437 7.52 -26.03 -7.64
CA LEU A 437 6.97 -24.79 -7.11
C LEU A 437 7.96 -24.10 -6.16
N THR A 438 8.60 -24.88 -5.28
CA THR A 438 9.57 -24.32 -4.32
C THR A 438 10.73 -23.65 -5.05
N GLU A 439 11.30 -24.26 -6.08
CA GLU A 439 12.38 -23.65 -6.88
C GLU A 439 11.91 -22.40 -7.63
N GLY A 440 10.66 -22.38 -8.10
CA GLY A 440 10.02 -21.17 -8.64
C GLY A 440 9.96 -20.04 -7.62
N PHE A 441 9.48 -20.33 -6.41
CA PHE A 441 9.38 -19.34 -5.34
C PHE A 441 10.74 -18.84 -4.85
N GLN A 442 11.73 -19.72 -4.73
CA GLN A 442 13.11 -19.35 -4.41
C GLN A 442 13.65 -18.32 -5.42
N SER A 443 13.42 -18.55 -6.72
CA SER A 443 13.86 -17.63 -7.77
C SER A 443 13.14 -16.28 -7.67
N ALA A 444 11.85 -16.27 -7.38
CA ALA A 444 11.10 -15.05 -7.15
C ALA A 444 11.62 -14.27 -5.93
N PHE A 445 11.89 -14.94 -4.81
CA PHE A 445 12.46 -14.28 -3.61
C PHE A 445 13.83 -13.66 -3.89
N LEU A 446 14.70 -14.31 -4.66
CA LEU A 446 16.01 -13.75 -5.05
C LEU A 446 15.87 -12.48 -5.89
N VAL A 447 14.95 -12.44 -6.86
CA VAL A 447 14.70 -11.24 -7.66
C VAL A 447 14.07 -10.15 -6.80
N GLY A 448 13.16 -10.50 -5.89
CA GLY A 448 12.60 -9.59 -4.88
C GLY A 448 13.67 -8.99 -3.96
N ALA A 449 14.66 -9.79 -3.55
CA ALA A 449 15.82 -9.31 -2.81
C ALA A 449 16.64 -8.30 -3.63
N GLY A 450 16.76 -8.51 -4.93
CA GLY A 450 17.37 -7.56 -5.86
C GLY A 450 16.64 -6.21 -5.86
N PHE A 451 15.30 -6.20 -5.90
CA PHE A 451 14.53 -4.95 -5.81
C PHE A 451 14.78 -4.23 -4.48
N ALA A 452 14.81 -4.96 -3.36
CA ALA A 452 15.09 -4.38 -2.06
C ALA A 452 16.53 -3.82 -1.96
N ALA A 453 17.52 -4.53 -2.51
CA ALA A 453 18.92 -4.08 -2.56
C ALA A 453 19.06 -2.79 -3.41
N VAL A 454 18.43 -2.75 -4.59
CA VAL A 454 18.38 -1.52 -5.41
C VAL A 454 17.69 -0.39 -4.64
N GLY A 455 16.62 -0.69 -3.90
CA GLY A 455 15.94 0.28 -3.05
C GLY A 455 16.84 0.86 -1.96
N ALA A 456 17.68 0.03 -1.32
CA ALA A 456 18.68 0.49 -0.35
C ALA A 456 19.71 1.44 -1.00
N ILE A 457 20.19 1.10 -2.20
CA ILE A 457 21.12 1.95 -2.97
C ILE A 457 20.46 3.27 -3.34
N LEU A 458 19.23 3.24 -3.86
CA LEU A 458 18.49 4.46 -4.22
C LEU A 458 18.18 5.33 -2.99
N ALA A 459 17.86 4.73 -1.84
CA ALA A 459 17.71 5.46 -0.58
C ALA A 459 19.01 6.15 -0.18
N ALA A 460 20.16 5.47 -0.32
CA ALA A 460 21.46 6.04 0.00
C ALA A 460 21.86 7.19 -0.94
N VAL A 461 21.56 7.08 -2.25
CA VAL A 461 21.98 8.04 -3.28
C VAL A 461 20.99 9.19 -3.44
N LEU A 462 19.69 8.91 -3.53
CA LEU A 462 18.68 9.91 -3.90
C LEU A 462 18.15 10.69 -2.70
N ILE A 463 18.00 10.06 -1.53
CA ILE A 463 17.47 10.75 -0.35
C ILE A 463 18.51 11.65 0.27
N SER A 464 18.13 12.90 0.56
CA SER A 464 19.01 13.92 1.14
C SER A 464 19.38 13.59 2.58
N SER A 465 20.69 13.51 2.85
CA SER A 465 21.18 13.35 4.22
C SER A 465 20.98 14.62 5.06
N ARG A 466 20.95 15.78 4.39
CA ARG A 466 20.70 17.07 5.03
C ARG A 466 19.26 17.13 5.54
N ASP A 467 18.27 16.89 4.68
CA ASP A 467 16.86 16.91 5.04
C ASP A 467 16.58 15.92 6.18
N SER A 468 17.20 14.73 6.12
CA SER A 468 17.05 13.70 7.15
C SER A 468 17.60 14.15 8.51
N ARG A 469 18.74 14.86 8.54
CA ARG A 469 19.33 15.40 9.78
C ARG A 469 18.52 16.58 10.32
N GLU A 470 18.13 17.49 9.43
CA GLU A 470 17.33 18.66 9.81
C GLU A 470 15.98 18.20 10.41
N HIS A 471 15.37 17.16 9.83
CA HIS A 471 14.15 16.55 10.37
C HIS A 471 14.38 15.99 11.79
N ALA A 472 15.46 15.24 12.03
CA ALA A 472 15.77 14.69 13.35
C ALA A 472 16.02 15.79 14.38
N LEU A 473 16.79 16.81 14.03
CA LEU A 473 17.07 17.94 14.91
C LEU A 473 15.79 18.75 15.25
N ALA A 474 14.92 18.96 14.27
CA ALA A 474 13.65 19.63 14.49
C ALA A 474 12.73 18.83 15.42
N ALA A 475 12.70 17.50 15.24
CA ALA A 475 11.92 16.61 16.09
C ALA A 475 12.40 16.59 17.54
N GLN A 476 13.73 16.57 17.79
CA GLN A 476 14.33 16.62 19.13
C GLN A 476 14.07 17.94 19.83
N ARG A 477 14.19 19.07 19.14
CA ARG A 477 13.87 20.39 19.71
C ARG A 477 12.39 20.53 20.09
N GLY A 478 11.49 19.93 19.30
CA GLY A 478 10.07 19.89 19.61
C GLY A 478 9.74 19.06 20.86
N ASP A 479 10.44 17.97 21.08
CA ASP A 479 10.31 17.15 22.30
C ASP A 479 10.87 17.89 23.54
N GLU A 480 12.04 18.51 23.44
CA GLU A 480 12.63 19.31 24.53
C GLU A 480 11.73 20.49 24.94
N ALA A 481 11.08 21.16 23.96
CA ALA A 481 10.14 22.23 24.24
C ALA A 481 8.84 21.74 24.88
N ALA A 482 8.43 20.50 24.60
CA ALA A 482 7.23 19.89 25.19
C ALA A 482 7.48 19.34 26.60
N GLU A 483 8.72 18.95 26.92
CA GLU A 483 9.14 18.45 28.23
C GLU A 483 9.58 19.57 29.21
N ALA A 484 9.87 20.78 28.69
CA ALA A 484 10.21 21.90 29.55
C ALA A 484 9.03 22.23 30.49
N PRO A 485 9.19 22.14 31.82
CA PRO A 485 8.14 22.50 32.75
C PRO A 485 7.77 23.96 32.50
N SER A 486 6.45 24.26 32.53
CA SER A 486 5.95 25.63 32.47
C SER A 486 6.41 26.38 33.72
N MET A 487 7.67 26.84 33.69
CA MET A 487 8.18 27.76 34.69
C MET A 487 7.74 29.18 34.32
N ALA A 488 6.44 29.44 34.43
CA ALA A 488 5.88 30.80 34.49
C ALA A 488 4.41 30.72 34.89
N ALA A 489 4.11 30.73 36.17
CA ALA A 489 2.92 31.35 36.74
C ALA A 489 3.25 31.82 38.15
#